data_a48624f11733c6ad54f0f350451299dd
#
_entry.id   a48624f11733c6ad54f0f350451299dd
#
_cell.length_a   1.000
_cell.length_b   1.000
_cell.length_c   1.000
_cell.angle_alpha   90.00
_cell.angle_beta   90.00
_cell.angle_gamma   90.00
#
_symmetry.space_group_name_H-M   'P 1'
#
loop_
_entity.id
_entity.type
_entity.pdbx_description
1 polymer ?
#
loop_
_entity_poly.entity_id
_entity_poly.type
_entity_poly.pdbx_seq_one_letter_code
_entity_poly.pdbx_strand_id
1 'polypeptide(L)'
;MAKEVYVASVGLTKVDLTGKSFASVFDLFADAYHKALEDTSVRRFDAVQVGIMDSEEFENRANIATKVADRLGLTGVPAVRSETASSTGAAAFHEACYKIASGEFESVLVLGGERMRNVTTEMATAIMSKTIDPEERRFGFTMPALIALITQGWFRERQLGPDESAQVLACLMHRAHALGARNPLAAFHGRPEPLEAYFDETKNLPVATPLRRKDCSPICDGAAALILTAKPQVVRVAGLGSATETSSMLDRANLTALEATRRAAATAYWRAGVANPRTLEGVVCEVHDAFNSLLPIGLVDLGLFGPDEVIEALVGDPRKPPGDPLANALTGPRGRTPTNLSGGLKARGHPVGGTGLFQICENYLQITDRFPNREAQVPDARFGISNSIGGPGNNNYVTLIERADGRRRREAVAEPRRLFESRETRLELERERAVNLSGHEAELQAVTTIHVTAEGGEPIHVALLGLEGRRVFAKLDRESHVGAPIEQVLAGQKVRFLVKDDGDHYFQIPESRGPGLGGLLQAIRRRVG
;
A
#
# COMPACT_ATOMS: atom_id res chain seq x y z
N MET A 1 -8.94 2.93 -34.13
CA MET A 1 -9.30 3.55 -32.84
C MET A 1 -9.19 2.45 -31.79
N ALA A 2 -8.63 2.75 -30.61
CA ALA A 2 -8.57 1.79 -29.51
C ALA A 2 -9.99 1.38 -29.08
N LYS A 3 -10.22 0.07 -28.84
CA LYS A 3 -11.52 -0.43 -28.34
C LYS A 3 -11.73 0.04 -26.89
N GLU A 4 -12.96 0.33 -26.54
CA GLU A 4 -13.33 0.52 -25.14
C GLU A 4 -13.28 -0.80 -24.38
N VAL A 5 -12.98 -0.74 -23.09
CA VAL A 5 -12.87 -1.92 -22.23
C VAL A 5 -13.94 -1.84 -21.15
N TYR A 6 -14.63 -2.92 -20.95
CA TYR A 6 -15.71 -3.05 -19.98
C TYR A 6 -15.44 -4.18 -19.01
N VAL A 7 -15.94 -4.05 -17.78
CA VAL A 7 -15.96 -5.13 -16.78
C VAL A 7 -17.31 -5.82 -16.88
N ALA A 8 -17.29 -7.08 -17.28
CA ALA A 8 -18.51 -7.89 -17.45
C ALA A 8 -18.98 -8.48 -16.11
N SER A 9 -18.03 -8.92 -15.28
CA SER A 9 -18.32 -9.46 -13.95
C SER A 9 -17.06 -9.55 -13.11
N VAL A 10 -17.28 -9.82 -11.81
CA VAL A 10 -16.21 -10.00 -10.82
C VAL A 10 -16.53 -11.17 -9.90
N GLY A 11 -15.50 -11.82 -9.36
CA GLY A 11 -15.61 -12.85 -8.33
C GLY A 11 -14.54 -12.68 -7.27
N LEU A 12 -14.93 -12.80 -6.01
CA LEU A 12 -14.05 -12.64 -4.86
C LEU A 12 -14.12 -13.85 -3.94
N THR A 13 -12.98 -14.35 -3.50
CA THR A 13 -12.96 -15.30 -2.39
C THR A 13 -13.16 -14.54 -1.06
N LYS A 14 -13.63 -15.21 -0.04
CA LYS A 14 -13.43 -14.74 1.32
C LYS A 14 -11.93 -14.78 1.64
N VAL A 15 -11.41 -13.74 2.27
CA VAL A 15 -10.00 -13.71 2.69
C VAL A 15 -9.80 -14.60 3.91
N ASP A 16 -8.82 -15.51 3.83
CA ASP A 16 -8.55 -16.50 4.86
C ASP A 16 -7.26 -16.19 5.66
N LEU A 17 -7.39 -16.19 6.98
CA LEU A 17 -6.26 -16.05 7.93
C LEU A 17 -5.70 -17.39 8.39
N THR A 18 -6.39 -18.49 8.09
CA THR A 18 -6.06 -19.80 8.66
C THR A 18 -5.13 -20.63 7.77
N GLY A 19 -5.13 -20.37 6.46
CA GLY A 19 -4.44 -21.18 5.45
C GLY A 19 -5.10 -22.53 5.18
N LYS A 20 -6.34 -22.73 5.65
CA LYS A 20 -7.05 -24.02 5.60
C LYS A 20 -8.23 -24.04 4.65
N SER A 21 -8.68 -22.87 4.17
CA SER A 21 -9.87 -22.77 3.32
C SER A 21 -9.65 -23.30 1.91
N PHE A 22 -8.39 -23.30 1.44
CA PHE A 22 -8.04 -23.74 0.08
C PHE A 22 -6.86 -24.71 0.13
N ALA A 23 -7.00 -25.84 -0.55
CA ALA A 23 -5.97 -26.89 -0.60
C ALA A 23 -4.75 -26.46 -1.47
N SER A 24 -4.98 -25.63 -2.47
CA SER A 24 -3.95 -25.12 -3.37
C SER A 24 -4.30 -23.72 -3.90
N VAL A 25 -3.31 -23.05 -4.52
CA VAL A 25 -3.55 -21.79 -5.23
C VAL A 25 -4.53 -21.99 -6.42
N PHE A 26 -4.59 -23.19 -6.98
CA PHE A 26 -5.55 -23.50 -8.07
C PHE A 26 -6.98 -23.50 -7.57
N ASP A 27 -7.25 -24.09 -6.41
CA ASP A 27 -8.59 -24.07 -5.79
C ASP A 27 -9.00 -22.63 -5.45
N LEU A 28 -8.04 -21.82 -4.98
CA LEU A 28 -8.24 -20.41 -4.67
C LEU A 28 -8.65 -19.62 -5.93
N PHE A 29 -7.95 -19.79 -7.05
CA PHE A 29 -8.28 -19.14 -8.31
C PHE A 29 -9.59 -19.69 -8.91
N ALA A 30 -9.85 -20.98 -8.78
CA ALA A 30 -11.08 -21.61 -9.28
C ALA A 30 -12.32 -21.06 -8.56
N ASP A 31 -12.27 -20.88 -7.23
CA ASP A 31 -13.38 -20.29 -6.47
C ASP A 31 -13.69 -18.86 -6.94
N ALA A 32 -12.67 -18.01 -7.10
CA ALA A 32 -12.86 -16.65 -7.63
C ALA A 32 -13.42 -16.66 -9.07
N TYR A 33 -12.88 -17.54 -9.92
CA TYR A 33 -13.32 -17.67 -11.31
C TYR A 33 -14.77 -18.12 -11.43
N HIS A 34 -15.19 -19.15 -10.69
CA HIS A 34 -16.58 -19.63 -10.70
C HIS A 34 -17.55 -18.53 -10.26
N LYS A 35 -17.23 -17.78 -9.20
CA LYS A 35 -18.03 -16.64 -8.77
C LYS A 35 -18.12 -15.54 -9.85
N ALA A 36 -17.03 -15.28 -10.57
CA ALA A 36 -17.07 -14.32 -11.67
C ALA A 36 -17.97 -14.81 -12.82
N LEU A 37 -18.11 -16.13 -13.02
CA LEU A 37 -19.00 -16.67 -14.04
C LEU A 37 -20.50 -16.59 -13.68
N GLU A 38 -20.87 -16.46 -12.41
CA GLU A 38 -22.28 -16.48 -11.99
C GLU A 38 -23.08 -15.34 -12.63
N ASP A 39 -22.49 -14.16 -12.79
CA ASP A 39 -23.16 -12.92 -13.17
C ASP A 39 -22.88 -12.44 -14.60
N THR A 40 -22.40 -13.31 -15.49
CA THR A 40 -22.12 -12.93 -16.87
C THR A 40 -22.48 -14.04 -17.87
N SER A 41 -22.77 -13.65 -19.09
CA SER A 41 -22.91 -14.57 -20.23
C SER A 41 -21.57 -14.79 -20.97
N VAL A 42 -20.52 -14.07 -20.63
CA VAL A 42 -19.20 -14.25 -21.26
C VAL A 42 -18.59 -15.57 -20.76
N ARG A 43 -18.38 -16.51 -21.69
CA ARG A 43 -17.86 -17.86 -21.40
C ARG A 43 -16.65 -18.24 -22.24
N ARG A 44 -16.26 -17.36 -23.17
CA ARG A 44 -15.10 -17.56 -24.04
C ARG A 44 -14.09 -16.47 -23.77
N PHE A 45 -12.85 -16.85 -23.67
CA PHE A 45 -11.74 -15.93 -23.39
C PHE A 45 -10.66 -16.10 -24.46
N ASP A 46 -10.14 -14.99 -24.94
CA ASP A 46 -9.04 -14.96 -25.90
C ASP A 46 -7.67 -15.02 -25.19
N ALA A 47 -7.64 -14.70 -23.90
CA ALA A 47 -6.43 -14.78 -23.08
C ALA A 47 -6.77 -14.93 -21.59
N VAL A 48 -5.80 -15.43 -20.82
CA VAL A 48 -5.78 -15.44 -19.36
C VAL A 48 -4.62 -14.58 -18.86
N GLN A 49 -4.91 -13.61 -18.00
CA GLN A 49 -3.90 -12.79 -17.34
C GLN A 49 -3.89 -13.10 -15.84
N VAL A 50 -2.74 -13.53 -15.32
CA VAL A 50 -2.60 -13.97 -13.92
C VAL A 50 -1.70 -13.00 -13.16
N GLY A 51 -2.20 -12.46 -12.06
CA GLY A 51 -1.45 -11.66 -11.10
C GLY A 51 -1.16 -12.50 -9.84
N ILE A 52 0.08 -12.90 -9.67
CA ILE A 52 0.58 -13.56 -8.47
C ILE A 52 2.01 -13.09 -8.24
N MET A 53 2.33 -12.66 -7.02
CA MET A 53 3.61 -12.04 -6.73
C MET A 53 4.74 -13.06 -6.74
N ASP A 54 4.66 -14.09 -5.92
CA ASP A 54 5.76 -15.02 -5.73
C ASP A 54 5.30 -16.48 -5.61
N SER A 55 4.82 -17.04 -6.73
CA SER A 55 4.40 -18.45 -6.80
C SER A 55 5.57 -19.43 -6.59
N GLU A 56 6.78 -19.01 -6.85
CA GLU A 56 7.99 -19.82 -6.68
C GLU A 56 8.26 -20.08 -5.21
N GLU A 57 8.16 -19.06 -4.38
CA GLU A 57 8.48 -19.16 -2.95
C GLU A 57 7.27 -19.61 -2.10
N PHE A 58 6.07 -19.05 -2.36
CA PHE A 58 4.88 -19.43 -1.60
C PHE A 58 4.34 -20.81 -1.97
N GLU A 59 4.43 -21.22 -3.24
CA GLU A 59 3.82 -22.44 -3.76
C GLU A 59 4.83 -23.43 -4.37
N ASN A 60 6.12 -23.08 -4.40
CA ASN A 60 7.17 -23.86 -5.09
C ASN A 60 6.76 -24.16 -6.56
N ARG A 61 6.26 -23.16 -7.30
CA ARG A 61 5.70 -23.33 -8.65
C ARG A 61 6.13 -22.21 -9.60
N ALA A 62 6.92 -22.56 -10.59
CA ALA A 62 7.16 -21.72 -11.77
C ALA A 62 6.10 -21.99 -12.86
N ASN A 63 6.03 -21.09 -13.88
CA ASN A 63 5.10 -21.15 -15.01
C ASN A 63 3.63 -21.25 -14.57
N ILE A 64 3.27 -20.46 -13.57
CA ILE A 64 1.99 -20.56 -12.88
C ILE A 64 0.81 -20.23 -13.79
N ALA A 65 0.93 -19.25 -14.70
CA ALA A 65 -0.18 -18.82 -15.56
C ALA A 65 -0.69 -19.96 -16.46
N THR A 66 0.23 -20.72 -17.07
CA THR A 66 -0.12 -21.89 -17.88
C THR A 66 -0.81 -22.98 -17.04
N LYS A 67 -0.30 -23.23 -15.83
CA LYS A 67 -0.89 -24.22 -14.93
C LYS A 67 -2.29 -23.84 -14.43
N VAL A 68 -2.51 -22.54 -14.19
CA VAL A 68 -3.83 -22.02 -13.83
C VAL A 68 -4.79 -22.16 -15.01
N ALA A 69 -4.40 -21.75 -16.22
CA ALA A 69 -5.23 -21.91 -17.41
C ALA A 69 -5.60 -23.38 -17.66
N ASP A 70 -4.65 -24.30 -17.52
CA ASP A 70 -4.90 -25.76 -17.64
C ASP A 70 -5.93 -26.23 -16.60
N ARG A 71 -5.75 -25.86 -15.32
CA ARG A 71 -6.66 -26.27 -14.23
C ARG A 71 -8.07 -25.70 -14.37
N LEU A 72 -8.22 -24.56 -15.02
CA LEU A 72 -9.51 -23.94 -15.30
C LEU A 72 -10.13 -24.42 -16.64
N GLY A 73 -9.49 -25.36 -17.36
CA GLY A 73 -9.97 -25.86 -18.65
C GLY A 73 -9.85 -24.84 -19.79
N LEU A 74 -8.93 -23.88 -19.66
CA LEU A 74 -8.71 -22.79 -20.62
C LEU A 74 -7.44 -22.99 -21.45
N THR A 75 -7.11 -24.25 -21.76
CA THR A 75 -5.97 -24.56 -22.64
C THR A 75 -6.21 -24.06 -24.07
N GLY A 76 -5.14 -23.64 -24.75
CA GLY A 76 -5.19 -23.15 -26.14
C GLY A 76 -5.22 -21.62 -26.27
N VAL A 77 -5.40 -20.88 -25.18
CA VAL A 77 -5.30 -19.42 -25.19
C VAL A 77 -3.97 -18.96 -24.55
N PRO A 78 -3.44 -17.78 -24.92
CA PRO A 78 -2.30 -17.20 -24.26
C PRO A 78 -2.56 -17.00 -22.75
N ALA A 79 -1.64 -17.46 -21.91
CA ALA A 79 -1.68 -17.26 -20.47
C ALA A 79 -0.37 -16.63 -19.99
N VAL A 80 -0.45 -15.45 -19.35
CA VAL A 80 0.70 -14.66 -18.96
C VAL A 80 0.60 -14.24 -17.50
N ARG A 81 1.71 -14.25 -16.77
CA ARG A 81 1.83 -13.73 -15.39
C ARG A 81 2.33 -12.29 -15.41
N SER A 82 1.70 -11.42 -14.63
CA SER A 82 2.24 -10.14 -14.20
C SER A 82 2.83 -10.27 -12.79
N GLU A 83 3.88 -9.50 -12.52
CA GLU A 83 4.48 -9.37 -11.20
C GLU A 83 4.98 -7.93 -11.02
N THR A 84 4.55 -7.26 -9.94
CA THR A 84 4.95 -5.90 -9.52
C THR A 84 4.77 -5.76 -8.00
N ALA A 85 5.21 -6.76 -7.24
CA ALA A 85 5.00 -6.86 -5.80
C ALA A 85 3.51 -6.76 -5.42
N SER A 86 3.16 -5.95 -4.42
CA SER A 86 1.77 -5.83 -3.95
C SER A 86 0.82 -5.16 -4.95
N SER A 87 1.31 -4.52 -6.01
CA SER A 87 0.48 -3.95 -7.10
C SER A 87 0.20 -4.92 -8.25
N THR A 88 0.69 -6.15 -8.16
CA THR A 88 0.60 -7.20 -9.18
C THR A 88 -0.80 -7.38 -9.77
N GLY A 89 -1.85 -7.40 -8.94
CA GLY A 89 -3.22 -7.54 -9.42
C GLY A 89 -3.68 -6.37 -10.29
N ALA A 90 -3.31 -5.15 -9.93
CA ALA A 90 -3.61 -3.98 -10.74
C ALA A 90 -2.81 -3.99 -12.06
N ALA A 91 -1.55 -4.41 -12.02
CA ALA A 91 -0.73 -4.60 -13.23
C ALA A 91 -1.38 -5.61 -14.18
N ALA A 92 -1.80 -6.77 -13.68
CA ALA A 92 -2.50 -7.78 -14.47
C ALA A 92 -3.78 -7.22 -15.12
N PHE A 93 -4.55 -6.41 -14.39
CA PHE A 93 -5.74 -5.73 -14.91
C PHE A 93 -5.38 -4.74 -16.03
N HIS A 94 -4.37 -3.88 -15.83
CA HIS A 94 -3.94 -2.92 -16.84
C HIS A 94 -3.47 -3.61 -18.12
N GLU A 95 -2.66 -4.67 -18.01
CA GLU A 95 -2.19 -5.45 -19.16
C GLU A 95 -3.35 -6.10 -19.93
N ALA A 96 -4.34 -6.65 -19.23
CA ALA A 96 -5.53 -7.19 -19.85
C ALA A 96 -6.36 -6.11 -20.59
N CYS A 97 -6.48 -4.92 -19.98
CA CYS A 97 -7.13 -3.78 -20.63
C CYS A 97 -6.40 -3.35 -21.91
N TYR A 98 -5.06 -3.30 -21.89
CA TYR A 98 -4.27 -2.96 -23.10
C TYR A 98 -4.42 -4.01 -24.19
N LYS A 99 -4.51 -5.28 -23.86
CA LYS A 99 -4.81 -6.36 -24.83
C LYS A 99 -6.14 -6.13 -25.56
N ILE A 100 -7.21 -5.81 -24.82
CA ILE A 100 -8.51 -5.52 -25.43
C ILE A 100 -8.47 -4.20 -26.22
N ALA A 101 -7.87 -3.15 -25.65
CA ALA A 101 -7.77 -1.82 -26.29
C ALA A 101 -6.97 -1.86 -27.60
N SER A 102 -5.99 -2.76 -27.75
CA SER A 102 -5.26 -2.97 -29.00
C SER A 102 -6.14 -3.46 -30.15
N GLY A 103 -7.28 -4.08 -29.83
CA GLY A 103 -8.19 -4.69 -30.79
C GLY A 103 -7.92 -6.15 -31.12
N GLU A 104 -6.81 -6.71 -30.63
CA GLU A 104 -6.42 -8.10 -30.86
C GLU A 104 -7.32 -9.10 -30.10
N PHE A 105 -7.77 -8.72 -28.90
CA PHE A 105 -8.59 -9.54 -28.02
C PHE A 105 -9.98 -8.91 -27.80
N GLU A 106 -11.00 -9.76 -27.66
CA GLU A 106 -12.37 -9.33 -27.33
C GLU A 106 -12.72 -9.55 -25.87
N SER A 107 -12.17 -10.61 -25.25
CA SER A 107 -12.43 -10.95 -23.86
C SER A 107 -11.19 -11.56 -23.18
N VAL A 108 -10.91 -11.12 -21.97
CA VAL A 108 -9.77 -11.57 -21.18
C VAL A 108 -10.23 -11.91 -19.77
N LEU A 109 -9.88 -13.10 -19.30
CA LEU A 109 -10.00 -13.47 -17.89
C LEU A 109 -8.77 -12.93 -17.13
N VAL A 110 -9.01 -12.15 -16.10
CA VAL A 110 -7.98 -11.65 -15.19
C VAL A 110 -8.15 -12.33 -13.84
N LEU A 111 -7.09 -12.93 -13.35
CA LEU A 111 -7.03 -13.56 -12.04
C LEU A 111 -5.92 -12.91 -11.21
N GLY A 112 -6.16 -12.70 -9.95
CA GLY A 112 -5.13 -12.21 -9.03
C GLY A 112 -5.32 -12.75 -7.64
N GLY A 113 -4.26 -13.27 -7.05
CA GLY A 113 -4.32 -13.87 -5.73
C GLY A 113 -2.96 -14.22 -5.18
N GLU A 114 -2.95 -14.56 -3.90
CA GLU A 114 -1.78 -15.09 -3.22
C GLU A 114 -2.21 -16.05 -2.13
N ARG A 115 -1.41 -17.09 -1.88
CA ARG A 115 -1.59 -18.03 -0.79
C ARG A 115 -0.40 -17.96 0.15
N MET A 116 -0.40 -16.91 0.99
CA MET A 116 0.72 -16.56 1.85
C MET A 116 0.78 -17.39 3.15
N ARG A 117 -0.37 -17.99 3.54
CA ARG A 117 -0.47 -18.83 4.75
C ARG A 117 0.06 -20.25 4.57
N ASN A 118 0.58 -20.55 3.38
CA ASN A 118 1.24 -21.82 3.07
C ASN A 118 2.65 -21.93 3.70
N VAL A 119 3.19 -20.83 4.17
CA VAL A 119 4.50 -20.74 4.85
C VAL A 119 4.35 -20.08 6.22
N THR A 120 5.42 -20.14 7.03
CA THR A 120 5.43 -19.45 8.34
C THR A 120 5.43 -17.93 8.16
N THR A 121 5.10 -17.20 9.23
CA THR A 121 5.10 -15.72 9.20
C THR A 121 6.50 -15.17 8.92
N GLU A 122 7.53 -15.78 9.49
CA GLU A 122 8.93 -15.41 9.30
C GLU A 122 9.35 -15.61 7.84
N MET A 123 9.02 -16.76 7.25
CA MET A 123 9.28 -17.04 5.84
C MET A 123 8.52 -16.08 4.92
N ALA A 124 7.24 -15.81 5.19
CA ALA A 124 6.47 -14.83 4.42
C ALA A 124 7.10 -13.43 4.50
N THR A 125 7.60 -13.02 5.68
CA THR A 125 8.32 -11.76 5.85
C THR A 125 9.61 -11.72 5.04
N ALA A 126 10.37 -12.81 5.03
CA ALA A 126 11.60 -12.94 4.24
C ALA A 126 11.33 -12.88 2.72
N ILE A 127 10.27 -13.56 2.25
CA ILE A 127 9.83 -13.50 0.85
C ILE A 127 9.46 -12.06 0.48
N MET A 128 8.63 -11.40 1.28
CA MET A 128 8.22 -10.02 1.05
C MET A 128 9.40 -9.05 1.04
N SER A 129 10.44 -9.30 1.84
CA SER A 129 11.63 -8.45 1.90
C SER A 129 12.43 -8.43 0.60
N LYS A 130 12.27 -9.43 -0.28
CA LYS A 130 12.93 -9.47 -1.60
C LYS A 130 12.49 -8.34 -2.53
N THR A 131 11.35 -7.70 -2.25
CA THR A 131 10.87 -6.52 -2.98
C THR A 131 11.55 -5.22 -2.56
N ILE A 132 12.39 -5.27 -1.52
CA ILE A 132 13.17 -4.15 -0.99
C ILE A 132 14.54 -4.14 -1.68
N ASP A 133 15.06 -2.94 -1.93
CA ASP A 133 16.40 -2.76 -2.48
C ASP A 133 17.45 -3.55 -1.69
N PRO A 134 18.37 -4.26 -2.34
CA PRO A 134 19.37 -5.09 -1.65
C PRO A 134 20.23 -4.30 -0.65
N GLU A 135 20.56 -3.05 -0.95
CA GLU A 135 21.33 -2.20 -0.03
C GLU A 135 20.53 -1.90 1.25
N GLU A 136 19.25 -1.59 1.12
CA GLU A 136 18.36 -1.37 2.28
C GLU A 136 18.22 -2.65 3.12
N ARG A 137 18.08 -3.82 2.46
CA ARG A 137 18.03 -5.11 3.18
C ARG A 137 19.28 -5.40 3.98
N ARG A 138 20.45 -5.03 3.49
CA ARG A 138 21.73 -5.18 4.21
C ARG A 138 21.72 -4.47 5.56
N PHE A 139 21.00 -3.34 5.67
CA PHE A 139 20.80 -2.64 6.93
C PHE A 139 19.72 -3.26 7.82
N GLY A 140 19.08 -4.34 7.40
CA GLY A 140 18.02 -5.03 8.16
C GLY A 140 16.62 -4.48 7.93
N PHE A 141 16.41 -3.61 6.93
CA PHE A 141 15.08 -3.09 6.64
C PHE A 141 14.12 -4.19 6.21
N THR A 142 12.94 -4.12 6.83
CA THR A 142 11.75 -4.85 6.43
C THR A 142 10.74 -3.87 5.81
N MET A 143 9.69 -4.36 5.14
CA MET A 143 8.65 -3.49 4.58
C MET A 143 8.03 -2.55 5.63
N PRO A 144 7.65 -3.02 6.85
CA PRO A 144 7.19 -2.13 7.91
C PRO A 144 8.20 -1.04 8.27
N ALA A 145 9.49 -1.34 8.26
CA ALA A 145 10.52 -0.38 8.64
C ALA A 145 10.66 0.77 7.63
N LEU A 146 10.59 0.48 6.33
CA LEU A 146 10.60 1.51 5.29
C LEU A 146 9.34 2.39 5.37
N ILE A 147 8.17 1.77 5.56
CA ILE A 147 6.93 2.54 5.73
C ILE A 147 6.92 3.35 7.03
N ALA A 148 7.57 2.87 8.08
CA ALA A 148 7.74 3.63 9.32
C ALA A 148 8.52 4.94 9.10
N LEU A 149 9.57 4.94 8.26
CA LEU A 149 10.29 6.17 7.90
C LEU A 149 9.39 7.18 7.16
N ILE A 150 8.60 6.70 6.20
CA ILE A 150 7.61 7.53 5.49
C ILE A 150 6.59 8.09 6.48
N THR A 151 6.07 7.25 7.37
CA THR A 151 5.08 7.62 8.37
C THR A 151 5.59 8.70 9.31
N GLN A 152 6.81 8.54 9.83
CA GLN A 152 7.44 9.55 10.69
C GLN A 152 7.61 10.88 9.97
N GLY A 153 8.14 10.85 8.74
CA GLY A 153 8.32 12.05 7.92
C GLY A 153 6.99 12.77 7.70
N TRP A 154 5.95 12.02 7.34
CA TRP A 154 4.62 12.55 7.06
C TRP A 154 3.94 13.18 8.29
N PHE A 155 4.05 12.53 9.47
CA PHE A 155 3.52 13.07 10.73
C PHE A 155 4.30 14.31 11.20
N ARG A 156 5.63 14.29 11.05
CA ARG A 156 6.48 15.42 11.39
C ARG A 156 6.15 16.68 10.58
N GLU A 157 5.92 16.56 9.27
CA GLU A 157 5.47 17.68 8.44
C GLU A 157 4.17 18.31 8.95
N ARG A 158 3.34 17.52 9.64
CA ARG A 158 2.08 17.94 10.25
C ARG A 158 2.22 18.32 11.72
N GLN A 159 3.44 18.38 12.22
CA GLN A 159 3.76 18.74 13.61
C GLN A 159 3.06 17.85 14.66
N LEU A 160 2.73 16.59 14.29
CA LEU A 160 2.15 15.62 15.22
C LEU A 160 3.26 15.01 16.07
N GLY A 161 3.12 15.13 17.39
CA GLY A 161 3.97 14.48 18.37
C GLY A 161 3.75 12.96 18.42
N PRO A 162 4.59 12.23 19.17
CA PRO A 162 4.48 10.76 19.27
C PRO A 162 3.09 10.28 19.74
N ASP A 163 2.52 10.92 20.78
CA ASP A 163 1.23 10.56 21.35
C ASP A 163 0.07 10.84 20.37
N GLU A 164 0.10 11.98 19.68
CA GLU A 164 -0.89 12.33 18.67
C GLU A 164 -0.80 11.38 17.46
N SER A 165 0.41 11.05 17.04
CA SER A 165 0.66 10.08 15.97
C SER A 165 0.11 8.69 16.32
N ALA A 166 0.35 8.22 17.55
CA ALA A 166 -0.19 6.95 18.04
C ALA A 166 -1.73 6.97 18.08
N GLN A 167 -2.32 8.09 18.48
CA GLN A 167 -3.78 8.25 18.52
C GLN A 167 -4.38 8.23 17.11
N VAL A 168 -3.76 8.89 16.14
CA VAL A 168 -4.19 8.85 14.72
C VAL A 168 -4.15 7.41 14.20
N LEU A 169 -3.04 6.69 14.40
CA LEU A 169 -2.89 5.30 13.98
C LEU A 169 -3.94 4.39 14.64
N ALA A 170 -4.21 4.59 15.94
CA ALA A 170 -5.25 3.86 16.66
C ALA A 170 -6.64 4.07 16.05
N CYS A 171 -6.99 5.32 15.72
CA CYS A 171 -8.27 5.65 15.09
C CYS A 171 -8.39 5.05 13.67
N LEU A 172 -7.31 5.07 12.88
CA LEU A 172 -7.27 4.43 11.55
C LEU A 172 -7.46 2.91 11.65
N MET A 173 -6.78 2.25 12.62
CA MET A 173 -6.96 0.82 12.91
C MET A 173 -8.40 0.52 13.29
N HIS A 174 -8.96 1.27 14.24
CA HIS A 174 -10.35 1.10 14.68
C HIS A 174 -11.33 1.24 13.50
N ARG A 175 -11.15 2.27 12.66
CA ARG A 175 -11.96 2.50 11.46
C ARG A 175 -11.93 1.30 10.51
N ALA A 176 -10.75 0.78 10.19
CA ALA A 176 -10.60 -0.35 9.29
C ALA A 176 -11.30 -1.60 9.84
N HIS A 177 -11.11 -1.90 11.14
CA HIS A 177 -11.74 -3.06 11.78
C HIS A 177 -13.25 -2.90 11.93
N ALA A 178 -13.77 -1.70 12.21
CA ALA A 178 -15.21 -1.45 12.28
C ALA A 178 -15.91 -1.70 10.94
N LEU A 179 -15.27 -1.35 9.83
CA LEU A 179 -15.78 -1.62 8.47
C LEU A 179 -15.58 -3.09 8.07
N GLY A 180 -14.39 -3.65 8.29
CA GLY A 180 -14.07 -5.03 7.94
C GLY A 180 -14.89 -6.06 8.72
N ALA A 181 -15.21 -5.77 9.99
CA ALA A 181 -16.07 -6.65 10.80
C ALA A 181 -17.49 -6.82 10.23
N ARG A 182 -17.97 -5.85 9.46
CA ARG A 182 -19.27 -5.86 8.78
C ARG A 182 -19.22 -6.42 7.36
N ASN A 183 -18.03 -6.66 6.80
CA ASN A 183 -17.87 -7.19 5.45
C ASN A 183 -17.73 -8.73 5.50
N PRO A 184 -18.68 -9.52 4.93
CA PRO A 184 -18.63 -10.98 4.99
C PRO A 184 -17.44 -11.59 4.25
N LEU A 185 -16.81 -10.88 3.33
CA LEU A 185 -15.62 -11.33 2.59
C LEU A 185 -14.30 -10.99 3.29
N ALA A 186 -14.35 -10.14 4.33
CA ALA A 186 -13.15 -9.69 5.03
C ALA A 186 -12.54 -10.76 5.93
N ALA A 187 -11.22 -10.70 6.07
CA ALA A 187 -10.44 -11.53 6.98
C ALA A 187 -10.88 -11.37 8.44
N PHE A 188 -11.28 -10.16 8.83
CA PHE A 188 -11.73 -9.83 10.18
C PHE A 188 -13.27 -9.71 10.29
N HIS A 189 -14.04 -10.36 9.40
CA HIS A 189 -15.49 -10.41 9.51
C HIS A 189 -15.94 -10.91 10.90
N GLY A 190 -16.84 -10.17 11.54
CA GLY A 190 -17.33 -10.46 12.90
C GLY A 190 -16.32 -10.20 14.02
N ARG A 191 -15.17 -9.55 13.73
CA ARG A 191 -14.09 -9.29 14.69
C ARG A 191 -13.75 -7.80 14.75
N PRO A 192 -14.62 -6.95 15.30
CA PRO A 192 -14.29 -5.55 15.53
C PRO A 192 -13.16 -5.44 16.57
N GLU A 193 -12.33 -4.42 16.43
CA GLU A 193 -11.28 -4.10 17.39
C GLU A 193 -11.63 -2.78 18.08
N PRO A 194 -11.73 -2.75 19.41
CA PRO A 194 -11.95 -1.51 20.15
C PRO A 194 -10.68 -0.64 20.09
N LEU A 195 -10.85 0.67 20.26
CA LEU A 195 -9.74 1.62 20.18
C LEU A 195 -8.64 1.32 21.20
N GLU A 196 -9.05 0.95 22.42
CA GLU A 196 -8.14 0.65 23.55
C GLU A 196 -7.22 -0.54 23.26
N ALA A 197 -7.64 -1.46 22.37
CA ALA A 197 -6.82 -2.60 21.97
C ALA A 197 -5.54 -2.17 21.23
N TYR A 198 -5.51 -0.93 20.71
CA TYR A 198 -4.29 -0.38 20.09
C TYR A 198 -3.20 -0.13 21.14
N PHE A 199 -3.57 0.32 22.33
CA PHE A 199 -2.65 0.69 23.40
C PHE A 199 -2.29 -0.48 24.33
N ASP A 200 -2.87 -1.67 24.12
CA ASP A 200 -2.49 -2.88 24.83
C ASP A 200 -1.13 -3.40 24.33
N GLU A 201 -0.06 -3.00 25.01
CA GLU A 201 1.31 -3.34 24.63
C GLU A 201 1.63 -4.83 24.68
N THR A 202 0.80 -5.63 25.38
CA THR A 202 0.96 -7.10 25.40
C THR A 202 0.45 -7.78 24.13
N LYS A 203 -0.45 -7.13 23.40
CA LYS A 203 -1.09 -7.66 22.17
C LYS A 203 -0.72 -6.88 20.91
N ASN A 204 -0.41 -5.61 21.05
CA ASN A 204 -0.03 -4.72 19.96
C ASN A 204 1.45 -4.33 20.05
N LEU A 205 2.32 -5.34 19.89
CA LEU A 205 3.76 -5.19 19.96
C LEU A 205 4.27 -4.21 18.87
N PRO A 206 5.31 -3.43 19.15
CA PRO A 206 5.99 -2.63 18.14
C PRO A 206 6.60 -3.54 17.06
N VAL A 207 6.55 -3.10 15.81
CA VAL A 207 7.16 -3.78 14.65
C VAL A 207 8.32 -2.95 14.11
N ALA A 208 8.05 -1.69 13.80
CA ALA A 208 9.04 -0.70 13.43
C ALA A 208 8.49 0.68 13.81
N THR A 209 9.12 1.35 14.75
CA THR A 209 8.61 2.62 15.33
C THR A 209 8.33 3.68 14.25
N PRO A 210 7.12 4.31 14.17
CA PRO A 210 6.03 4.24 15.15
C PRO A 210 5.04 3.09 14.95
N LEU A 211 5.21 2.26 13.92
CA LEU A 211 4.24 1.22 13.55
C LEU A 211 4.28 0.04 14.52
N ARG A 212 3.09 -0.40 14.89
CA ARG A 212 2.82 -1.56 15.71
C ARG A 212 2.18 -2.67 14.89
N ARG A 213 2.05 -3.87 15.45
CA ARG A 213 1.42 -5.04 14.80
C ARG A 213 0.03 -4.73 14.24
N LYS A 214 -0.78 -3.96 14.95
CA LYS A 214 -2.12 -3.57 14.51
C LYS A 214 -2.14 -2.50 13.40
N ASP A 215 -1.01 -1.91 13.07
CA ASP A 215 -0.90 -1.01 11.93
C ASP A 215 -0.63 -1.75 10.62
N CYS A 216 -0.16 -2.99 10.70
CA CYS A 216 0.18 -3.81 9.55
C CYS A 216 -1.02 -4.66 9.09
N SER A 217 -1.18 -4.85 7.79
CA SER A 217 -2.11 -5.83 7.23
C SER A 217 -1.71 -7.26 7.63
N PRO A 218 -2.68 -8.19 7.75
CA PRO A 218 -2.37 -9.58 8.09
C PRO A 218 -1.83 -10.34 6.87
N ILE A 219 -0.98 -11.33 7.13
CA ILE A 219 -0.64 -12.38 6.16
C ILE A 219 -1.89 -13.25 5.96
N CYS A 220 -2.36 -13.41 4.73
CA CYS A 220 -3.62 -14.05 4.42
C CYS A 220 -3.63 -14.64 3.01
N ASP A 221 -4.61 -15.52 2.76
CA ASP A 221 -4.88 -16.10 1.46
C ASP A 221 -6.13 -15.46 0.84
N GLY A 222 -6.12 -15.25 -0.46
CA GLY A 222 -7.28 -14.72 -1.18
C GLY A 222 -7.03 -14.56 -2.67
N ALA A 223 -8.09 -14.62 -3.46
CA ALA A 223 -8.07 -14.34 -4.88
C ALA A 223 -9.28 -13.56 -5.35
N ALA A 224 -9.10 -12.84 -6.45
CA ALA A 224 -10.11 -12.14 -7.20
C ALA A 224 -10.03 -12.52 -8.68
N ALA A 225 -11.18 -12.53 -9.35
CA ALA A 225 -11.31 -12.73 -10.78
C ALA A 225 -12.13 -11.59 -11.39
N LEU A 226 -11.72 -11.11 -12.56
CA LEU A 226 -12.50 -10.18 -13.39
C LEU A 226 -12.60 -10.72 -14.81
N ILE A 227 -13.76 -10.54 -15.40
CA ILE A 227 -13.99 -10.83 -16.81
C ILE A 227 -14.10 -9.49 -17.54
N LEU A 228 -13.12 -9.24 -18.42
CA LEU A 228 -13.06 -8.04 -19.24
C LEU A 228 -13.54 -8.35 -20.66
N THR A 229 -14.17 -7.37 -21.30
CA THR A 229 -14.68 -7.50 -22.67
C THR A 229 -14.69 -6.18 -23.42
N ALA A 230 -14.57 -6.24 -24.75
CA ALA A 230 -14.81 -5.11 -25.65
C ALA A 230 -16.32 -4.81 -25.85
N LYS A 231 -17.21 -5.72 -25.44
CA LYS A 231 -18.67 -5.54 -25.58
C LYS A 231 -19.22 -4.65 -24.47
N PRO A 232 -20.07 -3.68 -24.79
CA PRO A 232 -20.62 -2.77 -23.81
C PRO A 232 -21.24 -3.47 -22.59
N GLN A 233 -20.89 -3.00 -21.40
CA GLN A 233 -21.40 -3.43 -20.10
C GLN A 233 -21.76 -2.20 -19.25
N VAL A 234 -22.33 -2.43 -18.06
CA VAL A 234 -22.73 -1.37 -17.12
C VAL A 234 -21.52 -0.56 -16.63
N VAL A 235 -20.35 -1.19 -16.51
CA VAL A 235 -19.13 -0.56 -16.01
C VAL A 235 -18.06 -0.60 -17.08
N ARG A 236 -17.46 0.56 -17.37
CA ARG A 236 -16.31 0.68 -18.27
C ARG A 236 -15.06 1.13 -17.54
N VAL A 237 -13.92 0.83 -18.12
CA VAL A 237 -12.62 1.34 -17.69
C VAL A 237 -12.45 2.75 -18.27
N ALA A 238 -12.43 3.75 -17.40
CA ALA A 238 -12.36 5.16 -17.81
C ALA A 238 -10.93 5.67 -17.90
N GLY A 239 -10.06 5.23 -16.99
CA GLY A 239 -8.68 5.68 -16.94
C GLY A 239 -7.75 4.69 -16.25
N LEU A 240 -6.57 4.53 -16.82
CA LEU A 240 -5.49 3.69 -16.31
C LEU A 240 -4.22 4.53 -16.22
N GLY A 241 -3.56 4.52 -15.07
CA GLY A 241 -2.27 5.16 -14.89
C GLY A 241 -1.35 4.29 -14.07
N SER A 242 -0.08 4.24 -14.47
CA SER A 242 0.96 3.55 -13.74
C SER A 242 2.26 4.35 -13.82
N ALA A 243 3.05 4.27 -12.77
CA ALA A 243 4.36 4.92 -12.73
C ALA A 243 5.29 4.20 -11.75
N THR A 244 6.57 4.34 -12.02
CA THR A 244 7.63 3.89 -11.12
C THR A 244 8.32 5.06 -10.45
N GLU A 245 8.98 4.79 -9.35
CA GLU A 245 9.88 5.68 -8.64
C GLU A 245 11.18 4.92 -8.35
N THR A 246 12.16 5.58 -7.75
CA THR A 246 13.43 4.93 -7.36
C THR A 246 13.18 3.73 -6.45
N SER A 247 13.92 2.65 -6.65
CA SER A 247 13.82 1.45 -5.83
C SER A 247 14.19 1.76 -4.37
N SER A 248 15.33 2.40 -4.18
CA SER A 248 15.81 2.79 -2.86
C SER A 248 15.18 4.09 -2.36
N MET A 249 14.86 4.12 -1.07
CA MET A 249 14.42 5.33 -0.37
C MET A 249 15.48 6.42 -0.32
N LEU A 250 16.76 6.06 -0.40
CA LEU A 250 17.89 7.01 -0.40
C LEU A 250 17.81 8.02 -1.54
N ASP A 251 17.32 7.58 -2.69
CA ASP A 251 17.28 8.37 -3.93
C ASP A 251 15.96 9.09 -4.17
N ARG A 252 14.98 8.95 -3.26
CA ARG A 252 13.68 9.62 -3.40
C ARG A 252 13.81 11.11 -3.14
N ALA A 253 13.28 11.90 -4.05
CA ALA A 253 13.21 13.35 -3.87
C ALA A 253 12.32 13.73 -2.70
N ASN A 254 11.24 12.98 -2.47
CA ASN A 254 10.29 13.19 -1.38
C ASN A 254 10.08 11.90 -0.59
N LEU A 255 10.20 11.96 0.73
CA LEU A 255 9.99 10.82 1.63
C LEU A 255 8.58 10.78 2.24
N THR A 256 7.80 11.85 2.10
CA THR A 256 6.49 12.00 2.73
C THR A 256 5.33 11.88 1.75
N ALA A 257 5.63 11.58 0.48
CA ALA A 257 4.67 11.31 -0.57
C ALA A 257 5.15 10.16 -1.44
N LEU A 258 4.22 9.50 -2.11
CA LEU A 258 4.49 8.48 -3.11
C LEU A 258 4.35 9.11 -4.52
N GLU A 259 5.45 9.62 -5.05
CA GLU A 259 5.45 10.34 -6.32
C GLU A 259 4.95 9.43 -7.48
N ALA A 260 5.23 8.14 -7.43
CA ALA A 260 4.66 7.17 -8.37
C ALA A 260 3.12 7.15 -8.34
N THR A 261 2.49 7.28 -7.15
CA THR A 261 1.03 7.41 -7.05
C THR A 261 0.52 8.69 -7.70
N ARG A 262 1.16 9.83 -7.45
CA ARG A 262 0.77 11.13 -8.04
C ARG A 262 0.81 11.11 -9.57
N ARG A 263 1.88 10.54 -10.13
CA ARG A 263 2.04 10.39 -11.60
C ARG A 263 1.05 9.41 -12.20
N ALA A 264 0.82 8.28 -11.54
CA ALA A 264 -0.18 7.32 -11.96
C ALA A 264 -1.59 7.93 -11.92
N ALA A 265 -1.94 8.66 -10.85
CA ALA A 265 -3.21 9.37 -10.72
C ALA A 265 -3.40 10.41 -11.84
N ALA A 266 -2.41 11.27 -12.07
CA ALA A 266 -2.47 12.27 -13.14
C ALA A 266 -2.73 11.62 -14.52
N THR A 267 -2.07 10.49 -14.81
CA THR A 267 -2.27 9.76 -16.06
C THR A 267 -3.67 9.13 -16.15
N ALA A 268 -4.16 8.52 -15.06
CA ALA A 268 -5.49 7.93 -15.02
C ALA A 268 -6.57 8.99 -15.20
N TYR A 269 -6.46 10.13 -14.52
CA TYR A 269 -7.40 11.25 -14.63
C TYR A 269 -7.37 11.89 -16.02
N TRP A 270 -6.19 12.11 -16.60
CA TRP A 270 -6.08 12.58 -17.97
C TRP A 270 -6.82 11.67 -18.96
N ARG A 271 -6.58 10.36 -18.89
CA ARG A 271 -7.25 9.38 -19.76
C ARG A 271 -8.75 9.34 -19.53
N ALA A 272 -9.20 9.52 -18.27
CA ALA A 272 -10.61 9.58 -17.94
C ALA A 272 -11.26 10.92 -18.34
N GLY A 273 -10.50 11.99 -18.58
CA GLY A 273 -11.01 13.35 -18.76
C GLY A 273 -11.61 13.89 -17.45
N VAL A 274 -10.86 13.76 -16.35
CA VAL A 274 -11.18 14.28 -15.01
C VAL A 274 -10.15 15.33 -14.65
N ALA A 275 -10.53 16.60 -14.62
CA ALA A 275 -9.61 17.69 -14.27
C ALA A 275 -9.38 17.78 -12.76
N ASN A 276 -10.43 17.54 -11.96
CA ASN A 276 -10.35 17.56 -10.50
C ASN A 276 -11.14 16.36 -9.92
N PRO A 277 -10.47 15.37 -9.32
CA PRO A 277 -11.17 14.21 -8.78
C PRO A 277 -12.10 14.53 -7.60
N ARG A 278 -11.89 15.66 -6.90
CA ARG A 278 -12.75 16.12 -5.79
C ARG A 278 -14.14 16.54 -6.23
N THR A 279 -14.33 16.81 -7.53
CA THR A 279 -15.62 17.21 -8.10
C THR A 279 -16.45 16.06 -8.64
N LEU A 280 -15.93 14.83 -8.57
CA LEU A 280 -16.67 13.64 -8.98
C LEU A 280 -17.80 13.35 -8.01
N GLU A 281 -19.02 13.26 -8.52
CA GLU A 281 -20.20 12.83 -7.75
C GLU A 281 -20.36 11.31 -7.83
N GLY A 282 -20.71 10.67 -6.73
CA GLY A 282 -20.87 9.22 -6.65
C GLY A 282 -19.53 8.46 -6.76
N VAL A 283 -18.44 9.07 -6.31
CA VAL A 283 -17.12 8.41 -6.25
C VAL A 283 -17.04 7.45 -5.08
N VAL A 284 -16.36 6.32 -5.26
CA VAL A 284 -15.96 5.40 -4.21
C VAL A 284 -14.48 5.05 -4.41
N CYS A 285 -13.75 4.95 -3.31
CA CYS A 285 -12.30 4.77 -3.36
C CYS A 285 -11.87 3.56 -2.54
N GLU A 286 -11.03 2.71 -3.14
CA GLU A 286 -10.29 1.65 -2.45
C GLU A 286 -8.78 1.96 -2.59
N VAL A 287 -8.21 2.47 -1.50
CA VAL A 287 -6.83 2.95 -1.40
C VAL A 287 -5.97 1.92 -0.70
N HIS A 288 -4.73 1.77 -1.12
CA HIS A 288 -3.79 0.80 -0.58
C HIS A 288 -3.33 1.18 0.83
N ASP A 289 -3.90 0.57 1.84
CA ASP A 289 -3.63 0.77 3.27
C ASP A 289 -3.03 -0.49 3.94
N ALA A 290 -2.06 -1.13 3.28
CA ALA A 290 -1.33 -2.27 3.86
C ALA A 290 -0.71 -1.93 5.23
N PHE A 291 -0.46 -0.65 5.44
CA PHE A 291 -0.15 -0.02 6.73
C PHE A 291 -1.12 1.14 6.93
N ASN A 292 -1.68 1.29 8.11
CA ASN A 292 -2.74 2.27 8.39
C ASN A 292 -2.37 3.69 7.93
N SER A 293 -1.10 4.09 8.08
CA SER A 293 -0.59 5.41 7.68
C SER A 293 -0.63 5.66 6.18
N LEU A 294 -0.63 4.62 5.34
CA LEU A 294 -0.70 4.78 3.89
C LEU A 294 -2.08 5.25 3.40
N LEU A 295 -3.14 5.08 4.20
CA LEU A 295 -4.47 5.55 3.82
C LEU A 295 -4.54 7.07 3.65
N PRO A 296 -4.20 7.90 4.67
CA PRO A 296 -4.19 9.34 4.49
C PRO A 296 -3.17 9.81 3.45
N ILE A 297 -1.98 9.20 3.39
CA ILE A 297 -0.94 9.53 2.40
C ILE A 297 -1.49 9.29 0.98
N GLY A 298 -2.07 8.12 0.73
CA GLY A 298 -2.62 7.76 -0.57
C GLY A 298 -3.77 8.67 -1.02
N LEU A 299 -4.66 9.08 -0.11
CA LEU A 299 -5.75 10.01 -0.42
C LEU A 299 -5.25 11.39 -0.82
N VAL A 300 -4.17 11.87 -0.19
CA VAL A 300 -3.52 13.13 -0.56
C VAL A 300 -2.83 12.98 -1.92
N ASP A 301 -2.10 11.91 -2.15
CA ASP A 301 -1.37 11.67 -3.41
C ASP A 301 -2.31 11.43 -4.61
N LEU A 302 -3.52 10.91 -4.35
CA LEU A 302 -4.60 10.82 -5.35
C LEU A 302 -5.30 12.18 -5.60
N GLY A 303 -4.99 13.21 -4.83
CA GLY A 303 -5.63 14.53 -4.94
C GLY A 303 -7.07 14.56 -4.45
N LEU A 304 -7.52 13.60 -3.65
CA LEU A 304 -8.89 13.50 -3.13
C LEU A 304 -9.12 14.35 -1.88
N PHE A 305 -8.07 14.53 -1.08
CA PHE A 305 -8.06 15.39 0.11
C PHE A 305 -6.79 16.25 0.15
N GLY A 306 -6.84 17.36 0.87
CA GLY A 306 -5.66 18.14 1.22
C GLY A 306 -4.89 17.49 2.39
N PRO A 307 -3.61 17.82 2.53
CA PRO A 307 -2.77 17.24 3.58
C PRO A 307 -3.23 17.63 5.00
N ASP A 308 -3.86 18.79 5.16
CA ASP A 308 -4.28 19.31 6.46
C ASP A 308 -5.69 18.84 6.86
N GLU A 309 -6.51 18.40 5.90
CA GLU A 309 -7.89 17.97 6.14
C GLU A 309 -8.06 16.45 6.24
N VAL A 310 -7.12 15.66 5.72
CA VAL A 310 -7.31 14.21 5.49
C VAL A 310 -7.49 13.41 6.78
N ILE A 311 -6.77 13.76 7.84
CA ILE A 311 -6.89 13.05 9.14
C ILE A 311 -8.29 13.29 9.71
N GLU A 312 -8.72 14.55 9.78
CA GLU A 312 -10.05 14.91 10.28
C GLU A 312 -11.16 14.28 9.42
N ALA A 313 -10.97 14.26 8.09
CA ALA A 313 -11.90 13.63 7.18
C ALA A 313 -12.06 12.13 7.40
N LEU A 314 -10.99 11.41 7.77
CA LEU A 314 -11.02 9.97 8.01
C LEU A 314 -11.54 9.58 9.39
N VAL A 315 -11.09 10.27 10.43
CA VAL A 315 -11.27 9.83 11.82
C VAL A 315 -11.86 10.91 12.75
N GLY A 316 -12.12 12.10 12.27
CA GLY A 316 -12.54 13.23 13.09
C GLY A 316 -11.37 13.77 13.95
N ASP A 317 -11.71 14.37 15.11
CA ASP A 317 -10.69 14.75 16.10
C ASP A 317 -10.12 13.49 16.77
N PRO A 318 -8.86 13.12 16.52
CA PRO A 318 -8.31 11.88 17.06
C PRO A 318 -8.19 11.86 18.59
N ARG A 319 -8.33 13.01 19.27
CA ARG A 319 -8.34 13.13 20.73
C ARG A 319 -9.70 12.74 21.34
N LYS A 320 -10.71 12.53 20.52
CA LYS A 320 -12.05 12.10 20.93
C LYS A 320 -12.29 10.64 20.59
N PRO A 321 -13.20 9.95 21.27
CA PRO A 321 -13.62 8.62 20.86
C PRO A 321 -14.06 8.62 19.39
N PRO A 322 -13.62 7.66 18.57
CA PRO A 322 -14.00 7.60 17.16
C PRO A 322 -15.49 7.31 17.02
N GLY A 323 -16.14 8.00 16.08
CA GLY A 323 -17.51 7.70 15.69
C GLY A 323 -17.61 6.46 14.79
N ASP A 324 -18.83 6.02 14.50
CA ASP A 324 -19.06 4.96 13.51
C ASP A 324 -18.60 5.45 12.12
N PRO A 325 -17.66 4.76 11.45
CA PRO A 325 -17.17 5.16 10.13
C PRO A 325 -18.25 5.14 9.03
N LEU A 326 -19.33 4.37 9.21
CA LEU A 326 -20.48 4.41 8.29
C LEU A 326 -21.28 5.71 8.40
N ALA A 327 -21.24 6.39 9.53
CA ALA A 327 -21.87 7.69 9.73
C ALA A 327 -20.97 8.88 9.36
N ASN A 328 -19.72 8.63 8.93
CA ASN A 328 -18.78 9.70 8.57
C ASN A 328 -19.27 10.48 7.34
N ALA A 329 -19.44 11.79 7.49
CA ALA A 329 -20.00 12.68 6.46
C ALA A 329 -19.09 12.88 5.24
N LEU A 330 -17.81 12.56 5.34
CA LEU A 330 -16.83 12.73 4.25
C LEU A 330 -16.40 11.40 3.61
N THR A 331 -16.19 10.37 4.41
CA THR A 331 -15.61 9.09 3.95
C THR A 331 -16.49 7.88 4.19
N GLY A 332 -17.67 8.04 4.77
CA GLY A 332 -18.71 7.02 4.88
C GLY A 332 -19.52 6.85 3.59
N PRO A 333 -20.47 5.89 3.53
CA PRO A 333 -21.21 5.56 2.30
C PRO A 333 -22.02 6.71 1.68
N ARG A 334 -22.40 7.69 2.50
CA ARG A 334 -23.11 8.91 2.06
C ARG A 334 -22.22 10.15 2.07
N GLY A 335 -20.93 9.95 2.25
CA GLY A 335 -19.94 11.02 2.27
C GLY A 335 -19.56 11.52 0.87
N ARG A 336 -18.78 12.58 0.84
CA ARG A 336 -18.25 13.14 -0.42
C ARG A 336 -17.32 12.15 -1.15
N THR A 337 -16.51 11.41 -0.39
CA THR A 337 -15.49 10.51 -0.93
C THR A 337 -15.44 9.21 -0.10
N PRO A 338 -16.46 8.34 -0.25
CA PRO A 338 -16.49 7.04 0.40
C PRO A 338 -15.18 6.28 0.20
N THR A 339 -14.54 5.85 1.29
CA THR A 339 -13.16 5.36 1.26
C THR A 339 -13.02 4.05 2.04
N ASN A 340 -12.40 3.03 1.42
CA ASN A 340 -12.07 1.72 2.01
C ASN A 340 -13.24 1.12 2.82
N LEU A 341 -14.43 1.18 2.24
CA LEU A 341 -15.65 0.67 2.89
C LEU A 341 -15.63 -0.87 3.02
N SER A 342 -14.71 -1.52 2.33
CA SER A 342 -14.41 -2.96 2.46
C SER A 342 -13.77 -3.32 3.80
N GLY A 343 -13.20 -2.35 4.52
CA GLY A 343 -12.30 -2.51 5.65
C GLY A 343 -10.82 -2.35 5.24
N GLY A 344 -10.56 -2.05 3.96
CA GLY A 344 -9.23 -1.86 3.40
C GLY A 344 -8.34 -3.10 3.51
N LEU A 345 -7.10 -2.98 3.14
CA LEU A 345 -6.12 -4.07 3.23
C LEU A 345 -5.86 -4.48 4.68
N LYS A 346 -6.04 -3.54 5.60
CA LYS A 346 -5.86 -3.77 7.03
C LYS A 346 -6.85 -4.79 7.60
N ALA A 347 -8.13 -4.67 7.28
CA ALA A 347 -9.16 -5.51 7.89
C ALA A 347 -9.87 -6.43 6.90
N ARG A 348 -10.03 -6.04 5.63
CA ARG A 348 -10.46 -6.96 4.58
C ARG A 348 -9.39 -8.02 4.34
N GLY A 349 -8.12 -7.63 4.37
CA GLY A 349 -6.94 -8.46 4.16
C GLY A 349 -6.15 -8.08 2.92
N HIS A 350 -4.90 -8.58 2.84
CA HIS A 350 -3.94 -8.21 1.82
C HIS A 350 -3.26 -9.45 1.20
N PRO A 351 -3.99 -10.28 0.42
CA PRO A 351 -3.34 -11.28 -0.43
C PRO A 351 -2.60 -10.54 -1.53
N VAL A 352 -1.28 -10.42 -1.42
CA VAL A 352 -0.46 -9.40 -2.11
C VAL A 352 -0.68 -9.36 -3.61
N GLY A 353 -0.59 -10.49 -4.32
CA GLY A 353 -0.80 -10.56 -5.77
C GLY A 353 -2.25 -10.28 -6.20
N GLY A 354 -3.22 -10.45 -5.30
CA GLY A 354 -4.64 -10.22 -5.57
C GLY A 354 -5.14 -8.83 -5.26
N THR A 355 -4.46 -8.11 -4.39
CA THR A 355 -4.99 -6.89 -3.73
C THR A 355 -5.54 -5.84 -4.71
N GLY A 356 -4.80 -5.53 -5.77
CA GLY A 356 -5.26 -4.55 -6.76
C GLY A 356 -6.55 -4.97 -7.47
N LEU A 357 -6.74 -6.27 -7.71
CA LEU A 357 -8.01 -6.77 -8.26
C LEU A 357 -9.14 -6.71 -7.24
N PHE A 358 -8.90 -7.05 -5.97
CA PHE A 358 -9.90 -6.87 -4.91
C PHE A 358 -10.42 -5.45 -4.87
N GLN A 359 -9.55 -4.44 -4.89
CA GLN A 359 -9.93 -3.04 -4.88
C GLN A 359 -10.81 -2.65 -6.08
N ILE A 360 -10.47 -3.12 -7.28
CA ILE A 360 -11.25 -2.88 -8.50
C ILE A 360 -12.60 -3.61 -8.42
N CYS A 361 -12.63 -4.86 -7.94
CA CYS A 361 -13.86 -5.63 -7.75
C CYS A 361 -14.81 -4.96 -6.75
N GLU A 362 -14.29 -4.48 -5.61
CA GLU A 362 -15.04 -3.80 -4.57
C GLU A 362 -15.69 -2.52 -5.11
N ASN A 363 -14.95 -1.73 -5.87
CA ASN A 363 -15.50 -0.56 -6.58
C ASN A 363 -16.56 -0.95 -7.63
N TYR A 364 -16.34 -2.03 -8.39
CA TYR A 364 -17.34 -2.55 -9.32
C TYR A 364 -18.63 -2.96 -8.61
N LEU A 365 -18.54 -3.65 -7.48
CA LEU A 365 -19.68 -4.07 -6.69
C LEU A 365 -20.45 -2.88 -6.10
N GLN A 366 -19.75 -1.79 -5.72
CA GLN A 366 -20.39 -0.55 -5.32
C GLN A 366 -21.18 0.09 -6.50
N ILE A 367 -20.56 0.21 -7.67
CA ILE A 367 -21.20 0.82 -8.86
C ILE A 367 -22.40 0.01 -9.35
N THR A 368 -22.38 -1.30 -9.17
CA THR A 368 -23.46 -2.21 -9.60
C THR A 368 -24.50 -2.51 -8.51
N ASP A 369 -24.43 -1.84 -7.38
CA ASP A 369 -25.32 -2.00 -6.20
C ASP A 369 -25.31 -3.44 -5.65
N ARG A 370 -24.14 -4.07 -5.61
CA ARG A 370 -23.94 -5.45 -5.15
C ARG A 370 -22.86 -5.58 -4.07
N PHE A 371 -22.54 -4.49 -3.39
CA PHE A 371 -21.51 -4.55 -2.35
C PHE A 371 -21.94 -5.47 -1.20
N PRO A 372 -21.08 -6.41 -0.76
CA PRO A 372 -21.48 -7.46 0.20
C PRO A 372 -21.93 -6.92 1.55
N ASN A 373 -21.30 -5.86 2.04
CA ASN A 373 -21.77 -5.12 3.21
C ASN A 373 -22.83 -4.09 2.78
N ARG A 374 -24.10 -4.44 2.89
CA ARG A 374 -25.21 -3.58 2.44
C ARG A 374 -25.32 -2.24 3.20
N GLU A 375 -24.86 -2.18 4.44
CA GLU A 375 -24.81 -0.93 5.23
C GLU A 375 -23.76 0.04 4.68
N ALA A 376 -22.72 -0.48 4.03
CA ALA A 376 -21.64 0.28 3.41
C ALA A 376 -21.84 0.48 1.90
N GLN A 377 -22.99 0.08 1.33
CA GLN A 377 -23.32 0.35 -0.06
C GLN A 377 -23.46 1.87 -0.28
N VAL A 378 -22.72 2.40 -1.24
CA VAL A 378 -22.78 3.80 -1.64
C VAL A 378 -23.99 4.01 -2.55
N PRO A 379 -24.95 4.88 -2.16
CA PRO A 379 -26.07 5.20 -3.05
C PRO A 379 -25.58 5.86 -4.34
N ASP A 380 -26.13 5.43 -5.47
CA ASP A 380 -25.81 5.99 -6.81
C ASP A 380 -24.31 6.05 -7.11
N ALA A 381 -23.52 5.07 -6.66
CA ALA A 381 -22.11 4.97 -6.98
C ALA A 381 -21.89 4.94 -8.49
N ARG A 382 -21.01 5.79 -8.99
CA ARG A 382 -20.76 6.00 -10.42
C ARG A 382 -19.30 5.82 -10.82
N PHE A 383 -18.38 6.15 -9.93
CA PHE A 383 -16.94 6.12 -10.17
C PHE A 383 -16.26 5.29 -9.09
N GLY A 384 -15.36 4.41 -9.52
CA GLY A 384 -14.48 3.69 -8.62
C GLY A 384 -13.03 4.10 -8.87
N ILE A 385 -12.34 4.60 -7.86
CA ILE A 385 -10.91 4.90 -7.89
C ILE A 385 -10.19 3.86 -7.04
N SER A 386 -9.27 3.12 -7.65
CA SER A 386 -8.40 2.18 -6.94
C SER A 386 -6.95 2.66 -7.02
N ASN A 387 -6.24 2.61 -5.90
CA ASN A 387 -4.79 2.82 -5.84
C ASN A 387 -4.12 1.55 -5.34
N SER A 388 -3.20 1.01 -6.11
CA SER A 388 -2.42 -0.17 -5.75
C SER A 388 -0.93 0.16 -5.73
N ILE A 389 -0.27 -0.14 -4.60
CA ILE A 389 1.12 0.22 -4.32
C ILE A 389 1.96 -1.05 -4.36
N GLY A 390 3.03 -1.05 -5.16
CA GLY A 390 4.02 -2.13 -5.24
C GLY A 390 5.31 -1.78 -4.50
N GLY A 391 5.89 -2.78 -3.83
CA GLY A 391 7.09 -2.60 -3.03
C GLY A 391 6.94 -1.50 -1.98
N PRO A 392 7.97 -0.76 -1.64
CA PRO A 392 7.88 0.37 -0.71
C PRO A 392 7.28 1.64 -1.36
N GLY A 393 6.42 1.50 -2.38
CA GLY A 393 5.78 2.59 -3.10
C GLY A 393 6.50 2.99 -4.39
N ASN A 394 7.30 2.11 -4.95
CA ASN A 394 8.12 2.37 -6.13
C ASN A 394 7.51 1.87 -7.45
N ASN A 395 6.35 1.21 -7.43
CA ASN A 395 5.64 0.78 -8.64
C ASN A 395 4.12 0.80 -8.40
N ASN A 396 3.47 1.89 -8.78
CA ASN A 396 2.11 2.18 -8.38
C ASN A 396 1.16 2.27 -9.58
N TYR A 397 -0.07 1.81 -9.34
CA TYR A 397 -1.16 1.76 -10.32
C TYR A 397 -2.39 2.49 -9.78
N VAL A 398 -3.00 3.29 -10.64
CA VAL A 398 -4.28 3.95 -10.37
C VAL A 398 -5.25 3.57 -11.47
N THR A 399 -6.39 3.02 -11.07
CA THR A 399 -7.47 2.60 -11.97
C THR A 399 -8.71 3.42 -11.68
N LEU A 400 -9.32 3.99 -12.73
CA LEU A 400 -10.63 4.60 -12.69
C LEU A 400 -11.60 3.76 -13.53
N ILE A 401 -12.65 3.25 -12.90
CA ILE A 401 -13.80 2.65 -13.56
C ILE A 401 -15.02 3.55 -13.38
N GLU A 402 -15.94 3.53 -14.34
CA GLU A 402 -17.15 4.34 -14.25
C GLU A 402 -18.37 3.64 -14.83
N ARG A 403 -19.57 4.08 -14.41
CA ARG A 403 -20.83 3.65 -15.00
C ARG A 403 -20.94 4.15 -16.43
N ALA A 404 -21.21 3.24 -17.36
CA ALA A 404 -21.20 3.49 -18.80
C ALA A 404 -22.52 4.11 -19.35
N ASP A 405 -23.20 4.93 -18.55
CA ASP A 405 -24.49 5.55 -18.93
C ASP A 405 -24.34 6.87 -19.69
N GLY A 406 -23.10 7.31 -19.96
CA GLY A 406 -22.79 8.48 -20.77
C GLY A 406 -23.18 9.84 -20.15
N ARG A 407 -23.58 9.89 -18.88
CA ARG A 407 -24.05 11.14 -18.24
C ARG A 407 -22.93 12.15 -17.95
N ARG A 408 -21.68 11.70 -17.84
CA ARG A 408 -20.54 12.58 -17.60
C ARG A 408 -19.93 13.10 -18.90
N ARG A 409 -19.80 14.41 -19.00
CA ARG A 409 -18.98 15.04 -20.05
C ARG A 409 -17.50 14.92 -19.66
N ARG A 410 -16.68 14.44 -20.58
CA ARG A 410 -15.22 14.43 -20.40
C ARG A 410 -14.69 15.86 -20.47
N GLU A 411 -13.83 16.20 -19.53
CA GLU A 411 -13.14 17.47 -19.48
C GLU A 411 -11.84 17.42 -20.31
N ALA A 412 -11.41 18.57 -20.79
CA ALA A 412 -10.09 18.72 -21.40
C ALA A 412 -9.05 18.78 -20.27
N VAL A 413 -8.20 17.78 -20.19
CA VAL A 413 -7.11 17.67 -19.21
C VAL A 413 -5.78 17.65 -19.97
N ALA A 414 -4.79 18.42 -19.50
CA ALA A 414 -3.46 18.41 -20.07
C ALA A 414 -2.82 17.02 -19.91
N GLU A 415 -2.18 16.55 -20.99
CA GLU A 415 -1.45 15.28 -20.94
C GLU A 415 -0.26 15.41 -19.98
N PRO A 416 -0.16 14.53 -18.96
CA PRO A 416 1.01 14.55 -18.09
C PRO A 416 2.26 14.05 -18.83
N ARG A 417 3.43 14.48 -18.37
CA ARG A 417 4.70 13.99 -18.94
C ARG A 417 4.81 12.47 -18.70
N ARG A 418 4.78 11.69 -19.77
CA ARG A 418 4.84 10.22 -19.72
C ARG A 418 6.13 9.64 -20.31
N LEU A 419 6.81 10.43 -21.14
CA LEU A 419 8.06 10.02 -21.78
C LEU A 419 9.23 10.64 -21.04
N PHE A 420 10.24 9.84 -20.80
CA PHE A 420 11.48 10.23 -20.14
C PHE A 420 12.65 9.88 -21.05
N GLU A 421 13.59 10.79 -21.17
CA GLU A 421 14.85 10.54 -21.86
C GLU A 421 15.72 9.61 -21.02
N SER A 422 16.46 8.73 -21.70
CA SER A 422 17.50 7.95 -21.05
C SER A 422 18.55 8.90 -20.45
N ARG A 423 18.90 8.63 -19.19
CA ARG A 423 19.91 9.40 -18.45
C ARG A 423 21.04 8.47 -18.04
N GLU A 424 22.06 9.06 -17.46
CA GLU A 424 23.11 8.34 -16.76
C GLU A 424 22.54 7.24 -15.84
N THR A 425 23.12 6.07 -15.90
CA THR A 425 22.60 4.93 -15.13
C THR A 425 22.88 5.11 -13.65
N ARG A 426 21.99 4.58 -12.81
CA ARG A 426 22.22 4.57 -11.35
C ARG A 426 23.51 3.85 -10.98
N LEU A 427 23.90 2.83 -11.73
CA LEU A 427 25.16 2.10 -11.51
C LEU A 427 26.40 3.00 -11.65
N GLU A 428 26.37 3.99 -12.55
CA GLU A 428 27.44 4.98 -12.67
C GLU A 428 27.48 5.91 -11.47
N LEU A 429 26.29 6.38 -11.03
CA LEU A 429 26.14 7.20 -9.83
C LEU A 429 26.57 6.48 -8.54
N GLU A 430 26.32 5.20 -8.42
CA GLU A 430 26.73 4.39 -7.26
C GLU A 430 28.26 4.25 -7.18
N ARG A 431 28.96 4.13 -8.31
CA ARG A 431 30.44 4.11 -8.34
C ARG A 431 31.06 5.41 -7.87
N GLU A 432 30.38 6.53 -8.12
CA GLU A 432 30.85 7.85 -7.65
C GLU A 432 30.57 8.08 -6.15
N ARG A 433 29.62 7.32 -5.58
CA ARG A 433 29.24 7.42 -4.16
C ARG A 433 30.19 6.74 -3.18
N ALA A 434 31.10 5.92 -3.67
CA ALA A 434 32.08 5.19 -2.84
C ALA A 434 33.16 6.11 -2.23
N VAL A 435 32.80 7.32 -1.80
CA VAL A 435 33.67 8.24 -1.08
C VAL A 435 33.60 7.91 0.42
N ASN A 436 34.76 7.72 1.03
CA ASN A 436 34.85 7.48 2.47
C ASN A 436 34.54 8.77 3.24
N LEU A 437 33.31 8.91 3.72
CA LEU A 437 32.82 10.00 4.55
C LEU A 437 32.84 9.67 6.06
N SER A 438 33.57 8.64 6.46
CA SER A 438 33.69 8.23 7.86
C SER A 438 34.26 9.37 8.72
N GLY A 439 33.62 9.60 9.86
CA GLY A 439 33.99 10.66 10.77
C GLY A 439 33.32 12.02 10.53
N HIS A 440 32.61 12.19 9.41
CA HIS A 440 31.90 13.43 9.13
C HIS A 440 30.63 13.59 9.99
N GLU A 441 30.23 14.85 10.17
CA GLU A 441 28.96 15.19 10.81
C GLU A 441 27.82 14.99 9.83
N ALA A 442 26.76 14.30 10.25
CA ALA A 442 25.56 14.06 9.47
C ALA A 442 24.33 14.59 10.20
N GLU A 443 23.29 14.94 9.46
CA GLU A 443 21.99 15.32 10.01
C GLU A 443 21.06 14.11 10.03
N LEU A 444 20.49 13.80 11.18
CA LEU A 444 19.49 12.76 11.34
C LEU A 444 18.18 13.20 10.67
N GLN A 445 17.79 12.57 9.58
CA GLN A 445 16.52 12.87 8.88
C GLN A 445 15.36 12.04 9.40
N ALA A 446 15.59 10.76 9.65
CA ALA A 446 14.63 9.85 10.27
C ALA A 446 15.38 8.71 10.98
N VAL A 447 14.76 8.12 11.99
CA VAL A 447 15.27 6.94 12.69
C VAL A 447 14.13 6.00 13.03
N THR A 448 14.33 4.71 12.86
CA THR A 448 13.37 3.69 13.29
C THR A 448 14.05 2.58 14.07
N THR A 449 13.33 2.01 15.02
CA THR A 449 13.72 0.77 15.69
C THR A 449 12.97 -0.39 15.04
N ILE A 450 13.69 -1.30 14.44
CA ILE A 450 13.14 -2.51 13.83
C ILE A 450 13.11 -3.58 14.91
N HIS A 451 11.92 -3.93 15.38
CA HIS A 451 11.73 -4.91 16.46
C HIS A 451 11.58 -6.34 15.93
N VAL A 452 11.18 -6.50 14.65
CA VAL A 452 11.05 -7.80 13.98
C VAL A 452 11.95 -7.78 12.76
N THR A 453 13.09 -8.44 12.85
CA THR A 453 14.06 -8.58 11.76
C THR A 453 13.76 -9.82 10.92
N ALA A 454 14.18 -9.85 9.66
CA ALA A 454 13.98 -10.99 8.78
C ALA A 454 14.73 -12.26 9.25
N GLU A 455 15.82 -12.09 10.00
CA GLU A 455 16.68 -13.18 10.49
C GLU A 455 16.40 -13.55 11.96
N GLY A 456 15.50 -12.82 12.61
CA GLY A 456 15.32 -12.89 14.06
C GLY A 456 16.43 -12.14 14.81
N GLY A 457 16.29 -11.96 16.12
CA GLY A 457 17.33 -11.35 16.95
C GLY A 457 16.87 -10.10 17.69
N GLU A 458 17.85 -9.36 18.24
CA GLU A 458 17.57 -8.14 18.99
C GLU A 458 17.14 -6.99 18.07
N PRO A 459 16.34 -6.02 18.60
CA PRO A 459 15.93 -4.84 17.85
C PRO A 459 17.14 -4.08 17.26
N ILE A 460 17.00 -3.59 16.03
CA ILE A 460 18.03 -2.82 15.32
C ILE A 460 17.55 -1.38 15.20
N HIS A 461 18.41 -0.42 15.54
CA HIS A 461 18.14 1.00 15.31
C HIS A 461 18.81 1.43 14.01
N VAL A 462 18.02 1.89 13.04
CA VAL A 462 18.51 2.34 11.74
C VAL A 462 18.04 3.75 11.46
N ALA A 463 18.94 4.58 10.94
CA ALA A 463 18.66 5.96 10.61
C ALA A 463 18.88 6.25 9.12
N LEU A 464 18.11 7.21 8.61
CA LEU A 464 18.37 7.93 7.38
C LEU A 464 19.11 9.22 7.75
N LEU A 465 20.31 9.38 7.23
CA LEU A 465 21.18 10.50 7.49
C LEU A 465 21.35 11.36 6.23
N GLY A 466 21.31 12.69 6.40
CA GLY A 466 21.78 13.67 5.41
C GLY A 466 23.26 13.96 5.62
N LEU A 467 24.08 13.71 4.61
CA LEU A 467 25.53 13.84 4.68
C LEU A 467 26.05 14.49 3.39
N GLU A 468 26.53 15.72 3.46
CA GLU A 468 27.09 16.47 2.30
C GLU A 468 26.19 16.48 1.06
N GLY A 469 24.87 16.73 1.24
CA GLY A 469 23.90 16.75 0.15
C GLY A 469 23.44 15.37 -0.35
N ARG A 470 23.88 14.30 0.30
CA ARG A 470 23.51 12.90 0.01
C ARG A 470 22.72 12.31 1.18
N ARG A 471 22.04 11.22 0.94
CA ARG A 471 21.41 10.41 1.98
C ARG A 471 22.13 9.07 2.10
N VAL A 472 22.28 8.62 3.34
CA VAL A 472 22.87 7.31 3.66
C VAL A 472 22.06 6.65 4.76
N PHE A 473 21.97 5.32 4.74
CA PHE A 473 21.52 4.56 5.89
C PHE A 473 22.69 4.24 6.81
N ALA A 474 22.41 4.23 8.11
CA ALA A 474 23.39 3.82 9.11
C ALA A 474 22.70 3.16 10.31
N LYS A 475 23.35 2.13 10.88
CA LYS A 475 22.94 1.50 12.13
C LYS A 475 23.46 2.30 13.31
N LEU A 476 22.74 2.30 14.43
CA LEU A 476 23.29 2.85 15.67
C LEU A 476 24.51 2.04 16.12
N ASP A 477 25.64 2.72 16.36
CA ASP A 477 26.81 2.09 16.94
C ASP A 477 26.59 1.82 18.43
N ARG A 478 26.18 0.59 18.76
CA ARG A 478 25.87 0.18 20.14
C ARG A 478 27.06 0.22 21.09
N GLU A 479 28.26 -0.01 20.57
CA GLU A 479 29.48 -0.04 21.39
C GLU A 479 29.85 1.35 21.93
N SER A 480 29.49 2.39 21.20
CA SER A 480 29.77 3.77 21.55
C SER A 480 28.55 4.55 22.06
N HIS A 481 27.38 3.92 22.08
CA HIS A 481 26.16 4.58 22.52
C HIS A 481 26.05 4.54 24.05
N VAL A 482 26.43 5.65 24.66
CA VAL A 482 26.22 5.95 26.09
C VAL A 482 25.27 7.14 26.16
N GLY A 483 23.96 6.91 26.22
CA GLY A 483 23.05 8.05 26.18
C GLY A 483 21.56 7.75 26.29
N ALA A 484 20.76 8.76 25.99
CA ALA A 484 19.31 8.70 26.04
C ALA A 484 18.73 7.58 25.12
N PRO A 485 17.58 6.99 25.49
CA PRO A 485 16.89 6.05 24.63
C PRO A 485 16.72 6.60 23.22
N ILE A 486 16.86 5.75 22.20
CA ILE A 486 16.79 6.14 20.78
C ILE A 486 15.46 6.83 20.42
N GLU A 487 14.40 6.53 21.17
CA GLU A 487 13.07 7.14 21.04
C GLU A 487 13.06 8.65 21.33
N GLN A 488 14.10 9.15 22.04
CA GLN A 488 14.27 10.57 22.35
C GLN A 488 15.16 11.29 21.33
N VAL A 489 15.69 10.58 20.34
CA VAL A 489 16.53 11.17 19.29
C VAL A 489 15.64 11.82 18.25
N LEU A 490 15.77 13.12 18.09
CA LEU A 490 14.92 13.93 17.22
C LEU A 490 15.56 14.11 15.83
N ALA A 491 14.75 14.09 14.79
CA ALA A 491 15.19 14.48 13.46
C ALA A 491 15.71 15.94 13.46
N GLY A 492 16.72 16.21 12.64
CA GLY A 492 17.47 17.47 12.64
C GLY A 492 18.67 17.47 13.60
N GLN A 493 18.79 16.46 14.47
CA GLN A 493 19.95 16.32 15.36
C GLN A 493 21.20 15.97 14.56
N LYS A 494 22.33 16.53 14.98
CA LYS A 494 23.65 16.20 14.43
C LYS A 494 24.17 14.90 15.04
N VAL A 495 24.64 14.01 14.18
CA VAL A 495 25.23 12.71 14.54
C VAL A 495 26.56 12.55 13.82
N ARG A 496 27.43 11.67 14.33
CA ARG A 496 28.68 11.34 13.66
C ARG A 496 28.46 10.09 12.80
N PHE A 497 28.79 10.18 11.53
CA PHE A 497 28.76 9.05 10.59
C PHE A 497 30.07 8.28 10.66
N LEU A 498 30.02 6.96 10.63
CA LEU A 498 31.17 6.06 10.67
C LEU A 498 31.02 4.94 9.66
N VAL A 499 32.14 4.57 9.06
CA VAL A 499 32.26 3.31 8.28
C VAL A 499 33.25 2.42 9.05
N LYS A 500 32.81 1.23 9.46
CA LYS A 500 33.66 0.24 10.14
C LYS A 500 34.38 -0.65 9.11
N ASP A 501 35.28 -1.48 9.60
CA ASP A 501 36.13 -2.36 8.78
C ASP A 501 35.33 -3.41 7.98
N ASP A 502 34.10 -3.74 8.41
CA ASP A 502 33.16 -4.59 7.71
C ASP A 502 32.49 -3.89 6.50
N GLY A 503 32.75 -2.59 6.31
CA GLY A 503 32.13 -1.75 5.29
C GLY A 503 30.71 -1.29 5.63
N ASP A 504 30.19 -1.66 6.80
CA ASP A 504 28.87 -1.22 7.24
C ASP A 504 28.90 0.20 7.78
N HIS A 505 27.77 0.88 7.63
CA HIS A 505 27.59 2.25 8.05
C HIS A 505 26.97 2.32 9.45
N TYR A 506 27.55 3.16 10.29
CA TYR A 506 27.11 3.38 11.66
C TYR A 506 26.97 4.87 11.97
N PHE A 507 26.17 5.20 12.96
CA PHE A 507 26.09 6.55 13.49
C PHE A 507 26.23 6.55 15.01
N GLN A 508 26.84 7.62 15.51
CA GLN A 508 27.00 7.89 16.93
C GLN A 508 26.29 9.19 17.27
N ILE A 509 25.57 9.19 18.37
CA ILE A 509 24.96 10.39 18.93
C ILE A 509 26.04 11.04 19.82
N PRO A 510 26.50 12.26 19.51
CA PRO A 510 27.51 12.93 20.35
C PRO A 510 26.97 13.13 21.76
N GLU A 511 27.84 12.95 22.77
CA GLU A 511 27.53 13.35 24.15
C GLU A 511 27.18 14.83 24.15
N SER A 512 26.00 15.22 24.66
CA SER A 512 25.63 16.62 24.80
C SER A 512 26.57 17.29 25.80
N ARG A 513 27.48 18.13 25.34
CA ARG A 513 28.22 19.08 26.19
C ARG A 513 27.26 20.20 26.61
N GLY A 514 26.32 19.94 27.49
CA GLY A 514 25.36 20.90 28.04
C GLY A 514 24.75 20.37 29.32
N PRO A 515 24.16 21.21 30.18
CA PRO A 515 23.55 20.78 31.43
C PRO A 515 22.46 19.76 31.08
N GLY A 516 22.67 18.55 31.59
CA GLY A 516 21.87 17.37 31.24
C GLY A 516 20.37 17.65 31.34
N LEU A 517 19.57 16.90 30.56
CA LEU A 517 18.10 16.92 30.52
C LEU A 517 17.43 16.95 31.91
N GLY A 518 18.12 16.55 32.97
CA GLY A 518 17.74 16.77 34.37
C GLY A 518 17.55 18.26 34.73
N GLY A 519 18.28 19.16 34.09
CA GLY A 519 18.13 20.61 34.28
C GLY A 519 16.88 21.18 33.58
N LEU A 520 16.54 20.65 32.41
CA LEU A 520 15.33 21.07 31.65
C LEU A 520 14.04 20.56 32.31
N LEU A 521 14.04 19.34 32.77
CA LEU A 521 12.90 18.75 33.53
C LEU A 521 12.71 19.44 34.90
N GLN A 522 13.77 19.89 35.57
CA GLN A 522 13.68 20.74 36.78
C GLN A 522 13.16 22.15 36.47
N ALA A 523 13.53 22.73 35.32
CA ALA A 523 13.03 24.04 34.89
C ALA A 523 11.53 23.99 34.52
N ILE A 524 11.06 22.88 33.90
CA ILE A 524 9.64 22.67 33.61
C ILE A 524 8.84 22.44 34.88
N ARG A 525 9.33 21.64 35.83
CA ARG A 525 8.67 21.44 37.15
C ARG A 525 8.61 22.72 38.01
N ARG A 526 9.49 23.70 37.82
CA ARG A 526 9.41 24.98 38.50
C ARG A 526 8.49 26.02 37.85
N ARG A 527 7.96 25.75 36.66
CA ARG A 527 6.98 26.64 35.98
C ARG A 527 5.53 26.16 36.08
N VAL A 528 5.29 25.00 36.67
CA VAL A 528 3.96 24.39 36.86
C VAL A 528 3.62 24.21 38.34
N GLY A 529 4.44 24.78 39.24
CA GLY A 529 4.17 24.87 40.67
C GLY A 529 3.82 26.26 41.12
#